data_4d03073e0e0fa5daf2c7b9bd3e1a9c18
#
_entry.id   4d03073e0e0fa5daf2c7b9bd3e1a9c18
#
_cell.length_a   1.000
_cell.length_b   1.000
_cell.length_c   1.000
_cell.angle_alpha   90.00
_cell.angle_beta   90.00
_cell.angle_gamma   90.00
#
_symmetry.space_group_name_H-M   'P 1'
#
loop_
_entity.id
_entity.type
_entity.pdbx_description
1 polymer ?
#
loop_
_entity_poly.entity_id
_entity_poly.type
_entity_poly.pdbx_seq_one_letter_code
_entity_poly.pdbx_strand_id
1 'polypeptide(L)'
;RGQQRTTHSESEKVSGRAKELRDKGYYFLRYHPKGSKPADVWDILPEDTQKRKSHFAAYPLDLCRIPILATCPEGGIVLDPFSGTGSTLIAAYELGRKSVGIDISDSYLKLTMERFNLLK
;
A
#
# COMPACT_ATOMS: atom_id res chain seq x y z
N ARG A 1 0.86 -15.39 -11.73
CA ARG A 1 0.43 -16.63 -11.02
C ARG A 1 0.97 -16.57 -9.62
N GLY A 2 0.14 -16.19 -8.65
CA GLY A 2 0.46 -16.33 -7.25
C GLY A 2 0.69 -17.81 -6.97
N GLN A 3 1.91 -18.21 -6.64
CA GLN A 3 2.13 -19.53 -6.06
C GLN A 3 1.34 -19.57 -4.76
N GLN A 4 0.30 -20.37 -4.72
CA GLN A 4 -0.31 -20.79 -3.48
C GLN A 4 0.80 -21.43 -2.65
N ARG A 5 1.22 -20.71 -1.62
CA ARG A 5 2.13 -21.28 -0.65
C ARG A 5 1.32 -22.23 0.18
N THR A 6 1.55 -23.51 -0.06
CA THR A 6 1.04 -24.58 0.79
C THR A 6 1.28 -24.22 2.25
N THR A 7 0.22 -24.27 3.01
CA THR A 7 0.29 -24.14 4.46
C THR A 7 1.13 -25.30 4.98
N HIS A 8 1.98 -25.06 5.94
CA HIS A 8 2.97 -26.04 6.42
C HIS A 8 2.43 -27.28 7.07
N SER A 9 1.14 -27.32 7.36
CA SER A 9 0.45 -28.54 7.78
C SER A 9 0.43 -29.61 6.69
N GLU A 10 0.65 -29.24 5.44
CA GLU A 10 0.57 -30.16 4.30
C GLU A 10 1.93 -30.62 3.78
N SER A 11 3.02 -30.01 4.22
CA SER A 11 4.35 -30.39 3.74
C SER A 11 5.14 -31.19 4.78
N GLU A 12 4.72 -32.39 5.04
CA GLU A 12 5.59 -33.39 5.72
C GLU A 12 6.90 -33.68 4.97
N LYS A 13 7.04 -33.17 3.74
CA LYS A 13 8.24 -33.27 2.90
C LYS A 13 9.01 -31.96 2.83
N VAL A 14 9.31 -31.38 3.97
CA VAL A 14 10.22 -30.24 4.04
C VAL A 14 11.64 -30.76 3.78
N SER A 15 12.35 -30.14 2.82
CA SER A 15 13.74 -30.49 2.55
C SER A 15 14.58 -30.47 3.83
N GLY A 16 15.60 -31.33 3.93
CA GLY A 16 16.44 -31.43 5.12
C GLY A 16 16.98 -30.06 5.60
N ARG A 17 17.28 -29.15 4.67
CA ARG A 17 17.73 -27.79 4.96
C ARG A 17 16.64 -26.93 5.63
N ALA A 18 15.40 -27.11 5.24
CA ALA A 18 14.30 -26.34 5.85
C ALA A 18 13.98 -26.87 7.26
N LYS A 19 14.18 -28.18 7.50
CA LYS A 19 14.08 -28.78 8.83
C LYS A 19 15.19 -28.27 9.75
N GLU A 20 16.43 -28.23 9.27
CA GLU A 20 17.56 -27.68 10.00
C GLU A 20 17.38 -26.21 10.37
N LEU A 21 16.85 -25.39 9.47
CA LEU A 21 16.55 -23.99 9.72
C LEU A 21 15.44 -23.82 10.75
N ARG A 22 14.43 -24.69 10.73
CA ARG A 22 13.36 -24.73 11.74
C ARG A 22 13.96 -25.02 13.10
N ASP A 23 14.78 -26.06 13.22
CA ASP A 23 15.39 -26.48 14.47
C ASP A 23 16.32 -25.40 15.07
N LYS A 24 16.90 -24.56 14.22
CA LYS A 24 17.69 -23.37 14.58
C LYS A 24 16.86 -22.12 14.87
N GLY A 25 15.53 -22.19 14.83
CA GLY A 25 14.65 -21.05 15.11
C GLY A 25 14.46 -20.05 13.96
N TYR A 26 15.18 -20.18 12.85
CA TYR A 26 15.03 -19.28 11.70
C TYR A 26 13.70 -19.39 10.99
N TYR A 27 12.98 -20.46 11.23
CA TYR A 27 11.69 -20.70 10.59
C TYR A 27 10.59 -19.78 11.09
N PHE A 28 10.66 -19.29 12.33
CA PHE A 28 9.68 -18.39 12.90
C PHE A 28 9.67 -17.00 12.29
N LEU A 29 10.77 -16.57 11.69
CA LEU A 29 10.83 -15.30 10.97
C LEU A 29 9.93 -15.26 9.72
N ARG A 30 9.51 -16.43 9.24
CA ARG A 30 8.63 -16.56 8.08
C ARG A 30 7.15 -16.31 8.42
N TYR A 31 6.80 -16.41 9.67
CA TYR A 31 5.44 -16.28 10.20
C TYR A 31 5.38 -15.19 11.26
N HIS A 32 5.78 -13.98 10.87
CA HIS A 32 5.63 -12.87 11.79
C HIS A 32 4.14 -12.64 12.05
N PRO A 33 3.71 -12.43 13.32
CA PRO A 33 2.29 -12.21 13.67
C PRO A 33 1.64 -11.05 12.92
N LYS A 34 2.45 -10.07 12.50
CA LYS A 34 2.01 -8.91 11.72
C LYS A 34 2.05 -9.13 10.20
N GLY A 35 2.23 -10.36 9.74
CA GLY A 35 2.29 -10.73 8.31
C GLY A 35 3.70 -10.73 7.71
N SER A 36 3.78 -10.84 6.40
CA SER A 36 5.01 -10.83 5.62
C SER A 36 5.26 -9.45 5.01
N LYS A 37 6.54 -9.18 4.68
CA LYS A 37 6.88 -7.99 3.88
C LYS A 37 6.15 -8.03 2.52
N PRO A 38 5.82 -6.88 1.94
CA PRO A 38 5.24 -6.81 0.61
C PRO A 38 6.12 -7.49 -0.44
N ALA A 39 5.50 -8.01 -1.49
CA ALA A 39 6.22 -8.53 -2.65
C ALA A 39 6.82 -7.39 -3.48
N ASP A 40 7.77 -7.73 -4.36
CA ASP A 40 8.40 -6.75 -5.27
C ASP A 40 7.44 -6.34 -6.41
N VAL A 41 6.47 -7.20 -6.72
CA VAL A 41 5.43 -6.95 -7.74
C VAL A 41 4.08 -6.80 -7.04
N TRP A 42 3.37 -5.72 -7.37
CA TRP A 42 2.05 -5.42 -6.82
C TRP A 42 1.01 -5.51 -7.93
N ASP A 43 0.03 -6.37 -7.76
CA ASP A 43 -1.15 -6.45 -8.63
C ASP A 43 -2.16 -5.38 -8.19
N ILE A 44 -2.20 -4.27 -8.92
CA ILE A 44 -3.06 -3.13 -8.62
C ILE A 44 -3.95 -2.87 -9.83
N LEU A 45 -5.25 -2.88 -9.60
CA LEU A 45 -6.22 -2.53 -10.62
C LEU A 45 -6.20 -1.01 -10.87
N PRO A 46 -6.26 -0.56 -12.13
CA PRO A 46 -6.40 0.85 -12.44
C PRO A 46 -7.71 1.38 -11.85
N GLU A 47 -7.70 2.60 -11.37
CA GLU A 47 -8.95 3.26 -10.99
C GLU A 47 -9.87 3.45 -12.21
N ASP A 48 -11.17 3.24 -12.00
CA ASP A 48 -12.18 3.50 -13.01
C ASP A 48 -12.26 5.01 -13.28
N THR A 49 -11.55 5.43 -14.32
CA THR A 49 -11.49 6.84 -14.76
C THR A 49 -12.80 7.33 -15.38
N GLN A 50 -13.73 6.43 -15.73
CA GLN A 50 -15.01 6.80 -16.37
C GLN A 50 -15.95 7.53 -15.40
N LYS A 51 -15.78 7.33 -14.10
CA LYS A 51 -16.57 8.02 -13.07
C LYS A 51 -16.00 9.37 -12.65
N ARG A 52 -14.83 9.74 -13.12
CA ARG A 52 -14.16 11.01 -12.75
C ARG A 52 -14.18 11.98 -13.93
N LYS A 53 -14.93 13.06 -13.78
CA LYS A 53 -14.94 14.20 -14.72
C LYS A 53 -13.56 14.85 -14.72
N SER A 54 -12.68 14.45 -15.62
CA SER A 54 -11.40 15.11 -15.94
C SER A 54 -10.16 14.69 -15.13
N HIS A 55 -9.48 13.58 -15.49
CA HIS A 55 -8.09 13.39 -15.06
C HIS A 55 -7.27 12.56 -16.04
N PHE A 56 -6.18 13.14 -16.51
CA PHE A 56 -5.30 12.52 -17.49
C PHE A 56 -4.28 11.54 -16.89
N ALA A 57 -4.09 11.46 -15.57
CA ALA A 57 -3.06 10.62 -14.97
C ALA A 57 -3.26 10.34 -13.48
N ALA A 58 -4.48 10.09 -13.05
CA ALA A 58 -4.73 9.69 -11.66
C ALA A 58 -4.29 8.24 -11.44
N TYR A 59 -3.39 8.02 -10.50
CA TYR A 59 -3.02 6.68 -10.08
C TYR A 59 -3.95 6.18 -8.96
N PRO A 60 -4.15 4.84 -8.85
CA PRO A 60 -5.05 4.27 -7.86
C PRO A 60 -4.55 4.46 -6.43
N LEU A 61 -5.47 4.56 -5.48
CA LEU A 61 -5.14 4.70 -4.05
C LEU A 61 -4.31 3.52 -3.54
N ASP A 62 -4.55 2.32 -4.06
CA ASP A 62 -3.82 1.12 -3.67
C ASP A 62 -2.33 1.21 -3.96
N LEU A 63 -1.93 1.95 -5.00
CA LEU A 63 -0.51 2.21 -5.28
C LEU A 63 0.16 2.99 -4.14
N CYS A 64 -0.57 3.87 -3.46
CA CYS A 64 -0.05 4.68 -2.36
C CYS A 64 -0.05 3.94 -1.02
N ARG A 65 -1.00 3.03 -0.80
CA ARG A 65 -1.20 2.36 0.48
C ARG A 65 0.00 1.54 0.93
N ILE A 66 0.57 0.75 0.04
CA ILE A 66 1.71 -0.12 0.38
C ILE A 66 2.93 0.68 0.84
N PRO A 67 3.42 1.70 0.09
CA PRO A 67 4.54 2.52 0.54
C PRO A 67 4.25 3.25 1.85
N ILE A 68 3.05 3.81 2.02
CA ILE A 68 2.68 4.54 3.24
C ILE A 68 2.73 3.61 4.46
N LEU A 69 2.13 2.42 4.35
CA LEU A 69 2.15 1.43 5.44
C LEU A 69 3.57 0.95 5.77
N ALA A 70 4.42 0.82 4.76
CA ALA A 70 5.78 0.33 4.94
C ALA A 70 6.73 1.37 5.56
N THR A 71 6.51 2.67 5.33
CA THR A 71 7.49 3.72 5.63
C THR A 71 7.01 4.79 6.61
N CYS A 72 5.69 4.95 6.78
CA CYS A 72 5.13 5.99 7.63
C CYS A 72 4.39 5.36 8.82
N PRO A 73 4.79 5.62 10.07
CA PRO A 73 4.07 5.14 11.25
C PRO A 73 2.68 5.77 11.33
N GLU A 74 1.78 5.13 12.05
CA GLU A 74 0.46 5.68 12.33
C GLU A 74 0.57 7.04 13.05
N GLY A 75 -0.25 8.00 12.64
CA GLY A 75 -0.15 9.40 13.11
C GLY A 75 1.01 10.20 12.50
N GLY A 76 1.89 9.56 11.73
CA GLY A 76 2.97 10.23 11.01
C GLY A 76 2.49 11.15 9.89
N ILE A 77 3.43 11.79 9.21
CA ILE A 77 3.14 12.75 8.14
C ILE A 77 3.68 12.23 6.81
N VAL A 78 2.82 12.18 5.80
CA VAL A 78 3.15 11.87 4.41
C VAL A 78 3.29 13.17 3.62
N LEU A 79 4.39 13.38 2.94
CA LEU A 79 4.63 14.50 2.04
C LEU A 79 4.56 14.03 0.58
N ASP A 80 3.74 14.70 -0.22
CA ASP A 80 3.69 14.54 -1.66
C ASP A 80 3.94 15.88 -2.35
N PRO A 81 5.13 16.10 -2.91
CA PRO A 81 5.49 17.37 -3.56
C PRO A 81 4.83 17.56 -4.94
N PHE A 82 4.15 16.54 -5.46
CA PHE A 82 3.45 16.56 -6.75
C PHE A 82 2.06 15.90 -6.59
N SER A 83 1.27 16.46 -5.68
CA SER A 83 0.07 15.78 -5.17
C SER A 83 -1.06 15.63 -6.20
N GLY A 84 -1.05 16.41 -7.28
CA GLY A 84 -2.08 16.34 -8.30
C GLY A 84 -3.49 16.43 -7.71
N THR A 85 -4.29 15.39 -7.95
CA THR A 85 -5.66 15.30 -7.44
C THR A 85 -5.76 14.68 -6.03
N GLY A 86 -4.63 14.52 -5.36
CA GLY A 86 -4.57 14.18 -3.94
C GLY A 86 -4.73 12.69 -3.61
N SER A 87 -4.44 11.77 -4.55
CA SER A 87 -4.57 10.33 -4.25
C SER A 87 -3.67 9.88 -3.10
N THR A 88 -2.42 10.34 -3.04
CA THR A 88 -1.52 10.06 -1.91
C THR A 88 -2.08 10.62 -0.58
N LEU A 89 -2.64 11.83 -0.63
CA LEU A 89 -3.16 12.50 0.56
C LEU A 89 -4.39 11.77 1.12
N ILE A 90 -5.28 11.33 0.23
CA ILE A 90 -6.46 10.56 0.59
C ILE A 90 -6.06 9.20 1.18
N ALA A 91 -5.13 8.48 0.53
CA ALA A 91 -4.64 7.21 1.05
C ALA A 91 -4.00 7.36 2.43
N ALA A 92 -3.22 8.41 2.66
CA ALA A 92 -2.65 8.71 3.96
C ALA A 92 -3.73 8.96 5.02
N TYR A 93 -4.76 9.74 4.69
CA TYR A 93 -5.88 10.00 5.59
C TYR A 93 -6.65 8.73 5.97
N GLU A 94 -7.01 7.90 4.99
CA GLU A 94 -7.67 6.60 5.22
C GLU A 94 -6.87 5.66 6.11
N LEU A 95 -5.55 5.76 6.05
CA LEU A 95 -4.62 4.96 6.85
C LEU A 95 -4.27 5.60 8.21
N GLY A 96 -4.91 6.69 8.60
CA GLY A 96 -4.66 7.36 9.88
C GLY A 96 -3.35 8.16 9.93
N ARG A 97 -2.85 8.61 8.78
CA ARG A 97 -1.68 9.48 8.67
C ARG A 97 -2.12 10.91 8.33
N LYS A 98 -1.34 11.88 8.78
CA LYS A 98 -1.45 13.26 8.30
C LYS A 98 -0.81 13.36 6.92
N SER A 99 -1.19 14.37 6.13
CA SER A 99 -0.59 14.56 4.81
C SER A 99 -0.38 16.02 4.48
N VAL A 100 0.66 16.28 3.70
CA VAL A 100 0.97 17.59 3.12
C VAL A 100 1.17 17.35 1.62
N GLY A 101 0.39 18.03 0.81
CA GLY A 101 0.49 17.99 -0.65
C GLY A 101 0.87 19.34 -1.21
N ILE A 102 1.68 19.32 -2.25
CA ILE A 102 2.08 20.50 -3.01
C ILE A 102 1.74 20.25 -4.47
N ASP A 103 1.12 21.21 -5.11
CA ASP A 103 0.88 21.18 -6.56
C ASP A 103 0.92 22.58 -7.12
N ILE A 104 1.40 22.72 -8.37
CA ILE A 104 1.44 24.01 -9.06
C ILE A 104 0.07 24.41 -9.60
N SER A 105 -0.86 23.47 -9.73
CA SER A 105 -2.17 23.70 -10.31
C SER A 105 -3.23 23.97 -9.25
N ASP A 106 -3.73 25.19 -9.17
CA ASP A 106 -4.85 25.56 -8.30
C ASP A 106 -6.11 24.74 -8.56
N SER A 107 -6.33 24.33 -9.81
CA SER A 107 -7.48 23.49 -10.16
C SER A 107 -7.38 22.10 -9.54
N TYR A 108 -6.18 21.52 -9.47
CA TYR A 108 -5.96 20.24 -8.81
C TYR A 108 -6.08 20.35 -7.28
N LEU A 109 -5.62 21.45 -6.70
CA LEU A 109 -5.81 21.70 -5.27
C LEU A 109 -7.30 21.79 -4.90
N LYS A 110 -8.11 22.48 -5.70
CA LYS A 110 -9.57 22.53 -5.52
C LYS A 110 -10.21 21.14 -5.59
N LEU A 111 -9.84 20.34 -6.60
CA LEU A 111 -10.32 18.98 -6.72
C LEU A 111 -9.92 18.08 -5.55
N THR A 112 -8.70 18.24 -5.06
CA THR A 112 -8.25 17.55 -3.85
C THR A 112 -9.14 17.90 -2.66
N MET A 113 -9.45 19.17 -2.46
CA MET A 113 -10.32 19.62 -1.37
C MET A 113 -11.75 19.07 -1.52
N GLU A 114 -12.30 19.06 -2.72
CA GLU A 114 -13.60 18.44 -2.99
C GLU A 114 -13.62 16.95 -2.65
N ARG A 115 -12.58 16.21 -3.05
CA ARG A 115 -12.44 14.80 -2.71
C ARG A 115 -12.40 14.55 -1.21
N PHE A 116 -11.69 15.38 -0.45
CA PHE A 116 -11.68 15.29 1.01
C PHE A 116 -13.03 15.60 1.65
N ASN A 117 -13.80 16.53 1.09
CA ASN A 117 -15.14 16.84 1.58
C ASN A 117 -16.13 15.69 1.39
N LEU A 118 -15.91 14.84 0.39
CA LEU A 118 -16.71 13.63 0.15
C LEU A 118 -16.38 12.48 1.11
N LEU A 119 -15.26 12.57 1.85
CA LEU A 119 -14.85 11.55 2.83
C LEU A 119 -15.39 11.84 4.25
N LYS A 120 -15.97 12.99 4.47
CA LYS A 120 -16.59 13.39 5.74
C LYS A 120 -18.05 13.01 5.80
#